data_2fafb464706456746791ca277f2f2cf2
#
_entry.id   2fafb464706456746791ca277f2f2cf2
#
_cell.length_a   1.000
_cell.length_b   1.000
_cell.length_c   1.000
_cell.angle_alpha   90.00
_cell.angle_beta   90.00
_cell.angle_gamma   90.00
#
_symmetry.space_group_name_H-M   'P 1'
#
loop_
_entity.id
_entity.type
_entity.pdbx_description
1 polymer ?
#
loop_
_entity_poly.entity_id
_entity_poly.type
_entity_poly.pdbx_seq_one_letter_code
_entity_poly.pdbx_strand_id
1 'polypeptide(L)'
;MIIKRLNHTLLSALAALALFAAPAIAQTAGAPADATFVKESHGAWEIRCLRLPDGRERCQMYQRLNQADGNPIAEINLFALAPGQAAAAGAVIVTPLETLLTAQMAMNIDGATGKRYPFSWCTDAGCVARIGFTEDELIQLKSGIQATVTIVPVATPDKPVDLPVSLQGFTAGFNAMQAANASQ
;
A
#
# COMPACT_ATOMS: atom_id res chain seq x y z
N MET A 1 66.11 61.89 30.75
CA MET A 1 66.25 61.74 32.21
C MET A 1 65.53 60.48 32.67
N ILE A 2 66.33 59.49 33.10
CA ILE A 2 66.04 58.39 34.03
C ILE A 2 64.97 57.32 33.55
N ILE A 3 65.43 56.26 33.00
CA ILE A 3 65.52 54.86 33.46
C ILE A 3 64.55 54.50 34.60
N LYS A 4 63.73 53.49 34.35
CA LYS A 4 63.74 52.30 35.23
C LYS A 4 63.08 51.09 34.56
N ARG A 5 63.81 50.04 34.50
CA ARG A 5 63.44 48.64 34.20
C ARG A 5 62.51 48.13 35.26
N LEU A 6 61.63 47.22 34.89
CA LEU A 6 61.39 46.05 35.73
C LEU A 6 60.82 44.86 34.91
N ASN A 7 61.59 43.81 35.00
CA ASN A 7 61.22 42.44 34.66
C ASN A 7 59.99 42.02 35.51
N HIS A 8 59.13 41.19 34.99
CA HIS A 8 58.56 40.06 35.72
C HIS A 8 57.92 39.04 34.78
N THR A 9 58.68 37.98 34.65
CA THR A 9 58.31 36.56 34.90
C THR A 9 57.00 36.05 34.25
N LEU A 10 57.31 35.20 33.28
CA LEU A 10 56.44 34.16 32.74
C LEU A 10 55.77 33.35 33.88
N LEU A 11 54.43 33.23 33.83
CA LEU A 11 53.76 32.12 34.44
C LEU A 11 52.85 31.45 33.40
N SER A 12 53.31 30.30 32.95
CA SER A 12 52.63 29.39 32.05
C SER A 12 51.48 28.72 32.80
N ALA A 13 50.25 29.01 32.41
CA ALA A 13 49.09 28.22 32.84
C ALA A 13 48.63 27.35 31.65
N LEU A 14 49.07 26.10 31.65
CA LEU A 14 48.51 25.07 30.81
C LEU A 14 47.08 24.74 31.31
N ALA A 15 46.07 25.21 30.63
CA ALA A 15 44.71 24.73 30.82
C ALA A 15 44.51 23.45 29.99
N ALA A 16 44.52 22.31 30.66
CA ALA A 16 44.17 21.01 30.03
C ALA A 16 42.70 21.00 29.70
N LEU A 17 42.36 21.12 28.41
CA LEU A 17 40.99 20.90 27.88
C LEU A 17 40.75 19.38 27.81
N ALA A 18 40.07 18.83 28.81
CA ALA A 18 39.59 17.47 28.80
C ALA A 18 38.38 17.41 27.85
N LEU A 19 38.55 16.87 26.61
CA LEU A 19 37.47 16.53 25.71
C LEU A 19 36.71 15.36 26.31
N PHE A 20 35.55 15.62 26.90
CA PHE A 20 34.57 14.61 27.18
C PHE A 20 33.95 14.14 25.85
N ALA A 21 34.42 13.03 25.30
CA ALA A 21 33.74 12.31 24.23
C ALA A 21 32.50 11.66 24.83
N ALA A 22 31.34 12.32 24.70
CA ALA A 22 30.06 11.70 25.00
C ALA A 22 29.84 10.56 23.97
N PRO A 23 29.48 9.33 24.40
CA PRO A 23 29.06 8.28 23.47
C PRO A 23 27.83 8.76 22.74
N ALA A 24 27.92 8.90 21.41
CA ALA A 24 26.73 9.07 20.55
C ALA A 24 25.94 7.77 20.61
N ILE A 25 24.84 7.77 21.36
CA ILE A 25 23.83 6.72 21.29
C ILE A 25 23.22 6.86 19.91
N ALA A 26 23.63 6.00 18.97
CA ALA A 26 22.94 5.83 17.70
C ALA A 26 21.51 5.39 18.03
N GLN A 27 20.56 6.32 17.95
CA GLN A 27 19.14 5.98 17.94
C GLN A 27 18.93 5.17 16.67
N THR A 28 18.76 3.86 16.81
CA THR A 28 18.14 3.04 15.79
C THR A 28 16.77 3.64 15.53
N ALA A 29 16.66 4.43 14.46
CA ALA A 29 15.38 4.89 13.96
C ALA A 29 14.61 3.62 13.63
N GLY A 30 13.70 3.23 14.50
CA GLY A 30 12.71 2.20 14.20
C GLY A 30 12.04 2.59 12.89
N ALA A 31 11.78 1.61 12.02
CA ALA A 31 11.00 1.87 10.80
C ALA A 31 9.75 2.68 11.19
N PRO A 32 9.38 3.72 10.39
CA PRO A 32 8.23 4.54 10.71
C PRO A 32 7.01 3.63 10.93
N ALA A 33 6.22 3.93 11.96
CA ALA A 33 5.07 3.11 12.38
C ALA A 33 4.04 2.90 11.25
N ASP A 34 4.05 3.75 10.23
CA ASP A 34 3.13 3.73 9.09
C ASP A 34 3.74 3.10 7.81
N ALA A 35 4.84 2.35 7.94
CA ALA A 35 5.46 1.72 6.78
C ALA A 35 4.65 0.52 6.29
N THR A 36 4.14 0.61 5.06
CA THR A 36 3.58 -0.53 4.35
C THR A 36 4.71 -1.43 3.83
N PHE A 37 4.62 -2.73 4.04
CA PHE A 37 5.61 -3.71 3.59
C PHE A 37 4.93 -4.95 3.00
N VAL A 38 5.64 -5.65 2.11
CA VAL A 38 5.21 -6.96 1.59
C VAL A 38 5.61 -8.03 2.60
N LYS A 39 4.62 -8.75 3.13
CA LYS A 39 4.82 -9.84 4.08
C LYS A 39 5.15 -11.14 3.35
N GLU A 40 4.40 -11.46 2.32
CA GLU A 40 4.54 -12.67 1.50
C GLU A 40 3.81 -12.50 0.16
N SER A 41 4.03 -13.44 -0.76
CA SER A 41 3.38 -13.45 -2.08
C SER A 41 2.80 -14.82 -2.39
N HIS A 42 1.63 -14.84 -3.04
CA HIS A 42 0.92 -16.03 -3.47
C HIS A 42 0.50 -15.85 -4.94
N GLY A 43 1.23 -16.48 -5.86
CA GLY A 43 0.99 -16.31 -7.29
C GLY A 43 1.10 -14.83 -7.71
N ALA A 44 0.02 -14.27 -8.21
CA ALA A 44 -0.03 -12.86 -8.64
C ALA A 44 -0.37 -11.87 -7.51
N TRP A 45 -0.58 -12.35 -6.28
CA TRP A 45 -1.00 -11.53 -5.14
C TRP A 45 0.12 -11.33 -4.12
N GLU A 46 0.28 -10.11 -3.68
CA GLU A 46 1.14 -9.74 -2.55
C GLU A 46 0.28 -9.53 -1.31
N ILE A 47 0.71 -10.03 -0.17
CA ILE A 47 0.15 -9.67 1.14
C ILE A 47 0.91 -8.46 1.64
N ARG A 48 0.28 -7.31 1.59
CA ARG A 48 0.83 -6.04 2.07
C ARG A 48 0.25 -5.71 3.43
N CYS A 49 1.12 -5.44 4.38
CA CYS A 49 0.74 -5.12 5.74
C CYS A 49 1.19 -3.71 6.10
N LEU A 50 0.31 -2.98 6.79
CA LEU A 50 0.61 -1.71 7.45
C LEU A 50 0.89 -1.99 8.92
N ARG A 51 2.04 -1.56 9.42
CA ARG A 51 2.35 -1.64 10.85
C ARG A 51 1.73 -0.45 11.58
N LEU A 52 0.87 -0.75 12.56
CA LEU A 52 0.22 0.26 13.39
C LEU A 52 1.14 0.69 14.55
N PRO A 53 0.92 1.87 15.16
CA PRO A 53 1.73 2.36 16.28
C PRO A 53 1.70 1.45 17.52
N ASP A 54 0.65 0.66 17.69
CA ASP A 54 0.50 -0.32 18.78
C ASP A 54 1.19 -1.66 18.52
N GLY A 55 1.92 -1.77 17.40
CA GLY A 55 2.65 -2.97 16.98
C GLY A 55 1.82 -3.98 16.21
N ARG A 56 0.50 -3.81 16.11
CA ARG A 56 -0.36 -4.66 15.26
C ARG A 56 -0.11 -4.39 13.79
N GLU A 57 -0.46 -5.36 12.96
CA GLU A 57 -0.34 -5.26 11.52
C GLU A 57 -1.74 -5.37 10.88
N ARG A 58 -2.05 -4.52 9.92
CA ARG A 58 -3.22 -4.66 9.06
C ARG A 58 -2.79 -5.09 7.69
N CYS A 59 -3.23 -6.27 7.30
CA CYS A 59 -2.83 -6.89 6.04
C CYS A 59 -3.98 -6.92 5.02
N GLN A 60 -3.63 -6.73 3.76
CA GLN A 60 -4.53 -6.82 2.61
C GLN A 60 -3.83 -7.55 1.47
N MET A 61 -4.60 -8.13 0.57
CA MET A 61 -4.10 -8.63 -0.70
C MET A 61 -3.96 -7.48 -1.68
N TYR A 62 -2.88 -7.45 -2.43
CA TYR A 62 -2.59 -6.44 -3.43
C TYR A 62 -2.24 -7.07 -4.76
N GLN A 63 -2.74 -6.49 -5.84
CA GLN A 63 -2.27 -6.79 -7.19
C GLN A 63 -2.24 -5.51 -8.02
N ARG A 64 -1.15 -5.34 -8.78
CA ARG A 64 -1.03 -4.30 -9.78
C ARG A 64 -1.70 -4.76 -11.07
N LEU A 65 -2.50 -3.88 -11.67
CA LEU A 65 -3.24 -4.17 -12.90
C LEU A 65 -2.57 -3.47 -14.07
N ASN A 66 -2.19 -4.27 -15.06
CA ASN A 66 -1.48 -3.78 -16.23
C ASN A 66 -2.39 -3.78 -17.45
N GLN A 67 -2.17 -2.81 -18.34
CA GLN A 67 -2.72 -2.85 -19.70
C GLN A 67 -2.08 -3.98 -20.52
N ALA A 68 -2.63 -4.21 -21.71
CA ALA A 68 -2.11 -5.22 -22.65
C ALA A 68 -0.65 -4.99 -23.09
N ASP A 69 -0.18 -3.75 -23.05
CA ASP A 69 1.21 -3.36 -23.31
C ASP A 69 2.16 -3.57 -22.12
N GLY A 70 1.63 -4.05 -20.97
CA GLY A 70 2.37 -4.30 -19.75
C GLY A 70 2.50 -3.09 -18.81
N ASN A 71 2.01 -1.90 -19.21
CA ASN A 71 2.07 -0.70 -18.37
C ASN A 71 1.12 -0.81 -17.17
N PRO A 72 1.61 -0.64 -15.94
CA PRO A 72 0.76 -0.63 -14.75
C PRO A 72 -0.03 0.67 -14.68
N ILE A 73 -1.34 0.59 -14.67
CA ILE A 73 -2.21 1.78 -14.62
C ILE A 73 -3.23 1.77 -13.50
N ALA A 74 -3.49 0.63 -12.88
CA ALA A 74 -4.44 0.52 -11.78
C ALA A 74 -3.92 -0.46 -10.72
N GLU A 75 -4.61 -0.52 -9.60
CA GLU A 75 -4.32 -1.49 -8.54
C GLU A 75 -5.59 -1.94 -7.86
N ILE A 76 -5.59 -3.16 -7.34
CA ILE A 76 -6.63 -3.71 -6.50
C ILE A 76 -6.06 -4.06 -5.13
N ASN A 77 -6.75 -3.60 -4.09
CA ASN A 77 -6.49 -3.91 -2.69
C ASN A 77 -7.73 -4.65 -2.14
N LEU A 78 -7.59 -5.90 -1.73
CA LEU A 78 -8.68 -6.75 -1.28
C LEU A 78 -8.48 -7.14 0.19
N PHE A 79 -9.56 -7.17 0.96
CA PHE A 79 -9.55 -7.46 2.40
C PHE A 79 -10.78 -8.26 2.82
N ALA A 80 -10.64 -9.08 3.83
CA ALA A 80 -11.75 -9.78 4.46
C ALA A 80 -12.60 -8.81 5.29
N LEU A 81 -13.89 -9.02 5.31
CA LEU A 81 -14.82 -8.31 6.19
C LEU A 81 -15.19 -9.19 7.39
N ALA A 82 -15.64 -8.56 8.46
CA ALA A 82 -16.09 -9.28 9.64
C ALA A 82 -17.32 -10.15 9.33
N PRO A 83 -17.46 -11.33 9.95
CA PRO A 83 -18.64 -12.18 9.80
C PRO A 83 -19.93 -11.41 10.13
N GLY A 84 -21.02 -11.73 9.40
CA GLY A 84 -22.33 -11.09 9.59
C GLY A 84 -22.52 -9.76 8.86
N GLN A 85 -21.56 -9.32 8.08
CA GLN A 85 -21.70 -8.18 7.18
C GLN A 85 -22.44 -8.59 5.88
N ALA A 86 -23.01 -7.61 5.17
CA ALA A 86 -23.67 -7.85 3.89
C ALA A 86 -22.73 -8.35 2.77
N ALA A 87 -21.44 -8.20 2.96
CA ALA A 87 -20.40 -8.70 2.07
C ALA A 87 -19.36 -9.51 2.88
N ALA A 88 -18.81 -10.55 2.27
CA ALA A 88 -17.79 -11.43 2.85
C ALA A 88 -16.37 -10.84 2.70
N ALA A 89 -16.15 -10.10 1.63
CA ALA A 89 -14.89 -9.43 1.34
C ALA A 89 -15.16 -8.05 0.72
N GLY A 90 -14.18 -7.17 0.86
CA GLY A 90 -14.18 -5.87 0.20
C GLY A 90 -12.98 -5.70 -0.69
N ALA A 91 -13.09 -4.85 -1.71
CA ALA A 91 -11.96 -4.36 -2.46
C ALA A 91 -12.02 -2.86 -2.69
N VAL A 92 -10.84 -2.28 -2.79
CA VAL A 92 -10.61 -0.92 -3.25
C VAL A 92 -9.79 -1.01 -4.52
N ILE A 93 -10.31 -0.45 -5.60
CA ILE A 93 -9.61 -0.35 -6.88
C ILE A 93 -9.28 1.11 -7.13
N VAL A 94 -8.01 1.38 -7.41
CA VAL A 94 -7.52 2.72 -7.77
C VAL A 94 -7.22 2.73 -9.25
N THR A 95 -7.84 3.65 -9.97
CA THR A 95 -7.71 3.82 -11.43
C THR A 95 -7.12 5.19 -11.75
N PRO A 96 -6.62 5.43 -12.98
CA PRO A 96 -6.07 6.73 -13.36
C PRO A 96 -7.07 7.88 -13.18
N LEU A 97 -6.54 9.11 -12.98
CA LEU A 97 -7.34 10.32 -12.84
C LEU A 97 -8.23 10.63 -14.05
N GLU A 98 -7.79 10.30 -15.25
CA GLU A 98 -8.55 10.54 -16.49
C GLU A 98 -9.57 9.42 -16.79
N THR A 99 -10.11 8.78 -15.76
CA THR A 99 -11.19 7.80 -15.89
C THR A 99 -12.56 8.49 -15.95
N LEU A 100 -13.42 8.10 -16.88
CA LEU A 100 -14.78 8.62 -17.04
C LEU A 100 -15.68 8.05 -15.94
N LEU A 101 -15.89 8.82 -14.87
CA LEU A 101 -16.55 8.37 -13.64
C LEU A 101 -18.02 7.97 -13.87
N THR A 102 -18.70 8.65 -14.78
CA THR A 102 -20.12 8.40 -15.10
C THR A 102 -20.32 7.06 -15.81
N ALA A 103 -19.29 6.52 -16.47
CA ALA A 103 -19.34 5.19 -17.07
C ALA A 103 -19.34 4.06 -16.04
N GLN A 104 -18.96 4.38 -14.79
CA GLN A 104 -18.70 3.43 -13.72
C GLN A 104 -17.58 2.44 -14.08
N MET A 105 -17.03 1.79 -13.10
CA MET A 105 -16.11 0.66 -13.30
C MET A 105 -16.92 -0.63 -13.42
N ALA A 106 -16.60 -1.47 -14.38
CA ALA A 106 -17.19 -2.81 -14.46
C ALA A 106 -16.19 -3.86 -13.97
N MET A 107 -16.70 -4.95 -13.41
CA MET A 107 -15.90 -6.12 -13.06
C MET A 107 -16.67 -7.39 -13.37
N ASN A 108 -16.01 -8.38 -14.00
CA ASN A 108 -16.54 -9.72 -14.23
C ASN A 108 -15.49 -10.76 -13.76
N ILE A 109 -15.96 -11.99 -13.56
CA ILE A 109 -15.12 -13.15 -13.22
C ILE A 109 -15.33 -14.18 -14.33
N ASP A 110 -14.23 -14.69 -14.92
CA ASP A 110 -14.22 -15.70 -15.98
C ASP A 110 -15.19 -15.42 -17.14
N GLY A 111 -15.34 -14.13 -17.50
CA GLY A 111 -16.23 -13.73 -18.60
C GLY A 111 -17.73 -13.77 -18.30
N ALA A 112 -18.12 -14.01 -17.05
CA ALA A 112 -19.53 -13.93 -16.63
C ALA A 112 -20.08 -12.50 -16.78
N THR A 113 -21.40 -12.33 -16.65
CA THR A 113 -22.02 -10.99 -16.66
C THR A 113 -21.44 -10.12 -15.56
N GLY A 114 -20.78 -9.04 -15.96
CA GLY A 114 -20.12 -8.12 -15.05
C GLY A 114 -21.09 -7.24 -14.26
N LYS A 115 -20.67 -6.84 -13.08
CA LYS A 115 -21.33 -5.81 -12.27
C LYS A 115 -20.65 -4.47 -12.47
N ARG A 116 -21.41 -3.38 -12.28
CA ARG A 116 -20.91 -2.02 -12.33
C ARG A 116 -20.84 -1.43 -10.92
N TYR A 117 -19.76 -0.68 -10.68
CA TYR A 117 -19.46 -0.06 -9.39
C TYR A 117 -19.19 1.42 -9.59
N PRO A 118 -19.89 2.31 -8.88
CA PRO A 118 -19.63 3.74 -8.97
C PRO A 118 -18.28 4.08 -8.36
N PHE A 119 -17.64 5.11 -8.88
CA PHE A 119 -16.48 5.71 -8.21
C PHE A 119 -16.94 6.47 -6.97
N SER A 120 -16.15 6.40 -5.92
CA SER A 120 -16.46 7.02 -4.63
C SER A 120 -15.85 8.42 -4.50
N TRP A 121 -14.59 8.59 -4.89
CA TRP A 121 -13.85 9.86 -4.90
C TRP A 121 -12.59 9.72 -5.78
N CYS A 122 -11.92 10.86 -6.04
CA CYS A 122 -10.58 10.88 -6.62
C CYS A 122 -9.63 11.68 -5.71
N THR A 123 -8.35 11.31 -5.72
CA THR A 123 -7.22 12.04 -5.12
C THR A 123 -6.11 12.15 -6.16
N ASP A 124 -4.98 12.74 -5.82
CA ASP A 124 -3.78 12.79 -6.69
C ASP A 124 -3.27 11.38 -7.07
N ALA A 125 -3.56 10.36 -6.25
CA ALA A 125 -3.18 8.98 -6.54
C ALA A 125 -4.08 8.29 -7.58
N GLY A 126 -5.28 8.83 -7.86
CA GLY A 126 -6.24 8.26 -8.80
C GLY A 126 -7.68 8.30 -8.31
N CYS A 127 -8.58 7.66 -9.05
CA CYS A 127 -10.00 7.55 -8.75
C CYS A 127 -10.31 6.19 -8.13
N VAL A 128 -11.06 6.20 -7.05
CA VAL A 128 -11.32 5.05 -6.18
C VAL A 128 -12.72 4.50 -6.41
N ALA A 129 -12.80 3.21 -6.75
CA ALA A 129 -14.03 2.42 -6.71
C ALA A 129 -13.96 1.42 -5.54
N ARG A 130 -15.10 1.22 -4.86
CA ARG A 130 -15.22 0.27 -3.74
C ARG A 130 -16.17 -0.85 -4.14
N ILE A 131 -15.75 -2.07 -3.86
CA ILE A 131 -16.50 -3.29 -4.14
C ILE A 131 -16.79 -4.02 -2.83
N GLY A 132 -18.02 -4.52 -2.67
CA GLY A 132 -18.36 -5.55 -1.71
C GLY A 132 -18.65 -6.85 -2.44
N PHE A 133 -17.92 -7.92 -2.09
CA PHE A 133 -18.16 -9.26 -2.64
C PHE A 133 -19.04 -10.07 -1.70
N THR A 134 -20.12 -10.64 -2.24
CA THR A 134 -20.93 -11.64 -1.54
C THR A 134 -20.14 -12.93 -1.32
N GLU A 135 -20.66 -13.84 -0.49
CA GLU A 135 -20.05 -15.17 -0.31
C GLU A 135 -19.93 -15.93 -1.65
N ASP A 136 -20.98 -15.89 -2.49
CA ASP A 136 -20.96 -16.56 -3.79
C ASP A 136 -19.90 -15.96 -4.74
N GLU A 137 -19.73 -14.63 -4.74
CA GLU A 137 -18.68 -13.97 -5.52
C GLU A 137 -17.29 -14.28 -4.98
N LEU A 138 -17.12 -14.39 -3.66
CA LEU A 138 -15.86 -14.81 -3.06
C LEU A 138 -15.51 -16.26 -3.43
N ILE A 139 -16.50 -17.16 -3.49
CA ILE A 139 -16.34 -18.52 -3.98
C ILE A 139 -15.88 -18.51 -5.45
N GLN A 140 -16.51 -17.69 -6.29
CA GLN A 140 -16.12 -17.54 -7.70
C GLN A 140 -14.69 -17.00 -7.83
N LEU A 141 -14.28 -16.00 -7.04
CA LEU A 141 -12.90 -15.50 -7.01
C LEU A 141 -11.90 -16.57 -6.58
N LYS A 142 -12.27 -17.45 -5.62
CA LYS A 142 -11.41 -18.55 -5.14
C LYS A 142 -11.24 -19.69 -6.14
N SER A 143 -12.24 -19.94 -6.97
CA SER A 143 -12.26 -21.02 -7.96
C SER A 143 -11.94 -20.57 -9.38
N GLY A 144 -12.01 -19.27 -9.67
CA GLY A 144 -11.83 -18.69 -10.98
C GLY A 144 -10.36 -18.63 -11.42
N ILE A 145 -10.18 -18.31 -12.69
CA ILE A 145 -8.87 -18.18 -13.32
C ILE A 145 -8.48 -16.70 -13.43
N GLN A 146 -9.43 -15.87 -13.83
CA GLN A 146 -9.21 -14.45 -14.07
C GLN A 146 -10.48 -13.64 -13.81
N ALA A 147 -10.33 -12.49 -13.16
CA ALA A 147 -11.34 -11.44 -13.23
C ALA A 147 -10.87 -10.34 -14.20
N THR A 148 -11.80 -9.54 -14.69
CA THR A 148 -11.49 -8.40 -15.56
C THR A 148 -12.12 -7.15 -14.96
N VAL A 149 -11.31 -6.13 -14.75
CA VAL A 149 -11.75 -4.77 -14.41
C VAL A 149 -11.79 -3.96 -15.69
N THR A 150 -12.92 -3.35 -16.01
CA THR A 150 -13.07 -2.51 -17.20
C THR A 150 -13.28 -1.06 -16.76
N ILE A 151 -12.45 -0.17 -17.30
CA ILE A 151 -12.55 1.29 -17.11
C ILE A 151 -12.72 1.99 -18.46
N VAL A 152 -13.26 3.21 -18.45
CA VAL A 152 -13.45 4.02 -19.65
C VAL A 152 -12.61 5.29 -19.51
N PRO A 153 -11.62 5.53 -20.39
CA PRO A 153 -10.86 6.77 -20.37
C PRO A 153 -11.72 7.96 -20.87
N VAL A 154 -11.54 9.14 -20.27
CA VAL A 154 -12.22 10.38 -20.73
C VAL A 154 -11.86 10.74 -22.18
N ALA A 155 -10.61 10.53 -22.56
CA ALA A 155 -10.11 10.86 -23.90
C ALA A 155 -10.69 9.96 -24.99
N THR A 156 -11.11 8.74 -24.68
CA THR A 156 -11.60 7.74 -25.63
C THR A 156 -12.82 6.99 -25.06
N PRO A 157 -13.98 7.66 -24.88
CA PRO A 157 -15.13 7.09 -24.19
C PRO A 157 -15.78 5.91 -24.92
N ASP A 158 -15.48 5.75 -26.20
CA ASP A 158 -15.89 4.63 -27.05
C ASP A 158 -14.94 3.43 -27.02
N LYS A 159 -13.80 3.54 -26.30
CA LYS A 159 -12.77 2.50 -26.20
C LYS A 159 -12.51 2.15 -24.75
N PRO A 160 -13.32 1.30 -24.12
CA PRO A 160 -13.06 0.83 -22.77
C PRO A 160 -11.73 0.06 -22.71
N VAL A 161 -11.09 0.09 -21.55
CA VAL A 161 -9.82 -0.60 -21.27
C VAL A 161 -10.09 -1.70 -20.28
N ASP A 162 -9.74 -2.94 -20.68
CA ASP A 162 -9.83 -4.12 -19.84
C ASP A 162 -8.49 -4.38 -19.14
N LEU A 163 -8.57 -4.57 -17.84
CA LEU A 163 -7.44 -4.82 -16.96
C LEU A 163 -7.60 -6.21 -16.34
N PRO A 164 -6.76 -7.18 -16.73
CA PRO A 164 -6.84 -8.51 -16.15
C PRO A 164 -6.41 -8.51 -14.69
N VAL A 165 -7.22 -9.16 -13.86
CA VAL A 165 -6.94 -9.48 -12.46
C VAL A 165 -6.68 -10.98 -12.39
N SER A 166 -5.44 -11.39 -12.22
CA SER A 166 -5.11 -12.80 -12.11
C SER A 166 -5.64 -13.38 -10.80
N LEU A 167 -6.34 -14.50 -10.88
CA LEU A 167 -6.81 -15.23 -9.69
C LEU A 167 -5.85 -16.34 -9.27
N GLN A 168 -4.70 -16.47 -9.95
CA GLN A 168 -3.65 -17.40 -9.55
C GLN A 168 -3.12 -17.07 -8.16
N GLY A 169 -3.25 -18.00 -7.23
CA GLY A 169 -2.84 -17.83 -5.85
C GLY A 169 -3.85 -17.10 -4.96
N PHE A 170 -5.01 -16.69 -5.50
CA PHE A 170 -6.03 -15.94 -4.76
C PHE A 170 -6.45 -16.63 -3.46
N THR A 171 -6.82 -17.92 -3.52
CA THR A 171 -7.28 -18.67 -2.34
C THR A 171 -6.20 -18.75 -1.25
N ALA A 172 -4.96 -19.05 -1.64
CA ALA A 172 -3.83 -19.11 -0.71
C ALA A 172 -3.55 -17.73 -0.08
N GLY A 173 -3.51 -16.69 -0.89
CA GLY A 173 -3.31 -15.31 -0.43
C GLY A 173 -4.44 -14.82 0.49
N PHE A 174 -5.69 -15.13 0.17
CA PHE A 174 -6.84 -14.74 0.99
C PHE A 174 -6.77 -15.40 2.38
N ASN A 175 -6.45 -16.69 2.44
CA ASN A 175 -6.29 -17.40 3.70
C ASN A 175 -5.09 -16.88 4.52
N ALA A 176 -3.96 -16.61 3.86
CA ALA A 176 -2.78 -16.05 4.50
C ALA A 176 -3.04 -14.64 5.08
N MET A 177 -3.72 -13.78 4.33
CA MET A 177 -4.14 -12.46 4.80
C MET A 177 -5.07 -12.56 6.02
N GLN A 178 -6.06 -13.47 6.00
CA GLN A 178 -6.96 -13.68 7.14
C GLN A 178 -6.17 -14.17 8.36
N ALA A 179 -5.26 -15.13 8.20
CA ALA A 179 -4.42 -15.64 9.30
C ALA A 179 -3.54 -14.52 9.87
N ALA A 180 -2.93 -13.70 9.03
CA ALA A 180 -2.12 -12.56 9.45
C ALA A 180 -2.92 -11.53 10.27
N ASN A 181 -4.18 -11.30 9.92
CA ASN A 181 -5.05 -10.37 10.64
C ASN A 181 -5.64 -10.97 11.93
N ALA A 182 -5.79 -12.29 12.03
CA ALA A 182 -6.33 -12.97 13.21
C ALA A 182 -5.29 -13.18 14.33
N SER A 183 -4.02 -13.12 14.00
CA SER A 183 -2.90 -13.39 14.92
C SER A 183 -2.49 -12.17 15.77
N GLN A 184 -3.31 -11.11 15.84
CA GLN A 184 -2.93 -9.82 16.42
C GLN A 184 -3.75 -9.42 17.63
#